data_8ec2f086aa7fe65caa5f63dfae52d34e
#
_entry.id   8ec2f086aa7fe65caa5f63dfae52d34e
#
_cell.length_a   1.000
_cell.length_b   1.000
_cell.length_c   1.000
_cell.angle_alpha   90.00
_cell.angle_beta   90.00
_cell.angle_gamma   90.00
#
_symmetry.space_group_name_H-M   'P 1'
#
loop_
_entity.id
_entity.type
_entity.pdbx_description
1 polymer ?
#
loop_
_entity_poly.entity_id
_entity_poly.type
_entity_poly.pdbx_seq_one_letter_code
_entity_poly.pdbx_strand_id
1 'polypeptide(L)'
;AKKGHFFLIGGIPDRLLLVAEGFATAASINQATNLPVAVAFDAGNLLSVAKALQAKYKRAKILICADDDYRTEGNPGLTAAQNSALAIDGGVALPIFKDERPTDTKGPTDFNDLHLLEGHDAVAKQIESSLSALGWKATPAARGNSGQPGGGETGKRRAAQSVMDLDDIIGRFVPLDDGTGDYVFDTWTNKVAKRSQMIALLPAGVRGDDIKRHPVWITRGVYYLDQVGFDPSGKDPDVLLNTWKGWPIKPAAGKCDVLLELVEFLCNAEANGSEVADYLLDWLAWPLQNPGAKMGSAVIMHGPQGTGKTTLFKVMCTIYGQYGLVVDQDAIEDKFNSDWGENRLFILAEEIVSRMEMWHVKNKLKNLVTGDTIRINPKGLVAYNQKNHLNIVYLSNEN
;
A
#
# COMPACT_ATOMS: atom_id res chain seq x y z
N ALA A 1 11.70 -15.10 -23.14
CA ALA A 1 10.68 -16.16 -23.20
C ALA A 1 9.57 -15.82 -22.20
N LYS A 2 8.34 -15.54 -22.68
CA LYS A 2 7.19 -15.18 -21.82
C LYS A 2 6.53 -16.41 -21.14
N LYS A 3 6.78 -17.61 -21.63
CA LYS A 3 6.03 -18.81 -21.26
C LYS A 3 6.12 -19.15 -19.77
N GLY A 4 4.98 -19.11 -19.08
CA GLY A 4 4.85 -19.42 -17.66
C GLY A 4 5.27 -18.27 -16.70
N HIS A 5 5.72 -17.11 -17.22
CA HIS A 5 6.00 -15.95 -16.41
C HIS A 5 4.72 -15.15 -16.18
N PHE A 6 4.55 -14.64 -14.96
CA PHE A 6 3.38 -13.87 -14.53
C PHE A 6 3.80 -12.72 -13.62
N PHE A 7 2.93 -11.74 -13.49
CA PHE A 7 3.04 -10.69 -12.48
C PHE A 7 1.91 -10.87 -11.46
N LEU A 8 2.20 -10.70 -10.16
CA LEU A 8 1.22 -10.90 -9.10
C LEU A 8 0.81 -9.57 -8.49
N ILE A 9 -0.50 -9.29 -8.44
CA ILE A 9 -1.11 -8.13 -7.81
C ILE A 9 -1.82 -8.59 -6.54
N GLY A 10 -1.75 -7.80 -5.45
CA GLY A 10 -2.52 -8.05 -4.23
C GLY A 10 -1.89 -9.03 -3.25
N GLY A 11 -0.59 -9.32 -3.40
CA GLY A 11 0.17 -10.13 -2.45
C GLY A 11 0.23 -11.62 -2.78
N ILE A 12 0.81 -12.40 -1.87
CA ILE A 12 1.01 -13.84 -2.05
C ILE A 12 -0.32 -14.56 -1.81
N PRO A 13 -0.79 -15.43 -2.74
CA PRO A 13 -2.03 -16.17 -2.56
C PRO A 13 -1.88 -17.23 -1.46
N ASP A 14 -2.92 -17.34 -0.62
CA ASP A 14 -3.04 -18.38 0.40
C ASP A 14 -3.88 -19.56 -0.13
N ARG A 15 -5.20 -19.44 -0.07
CA ARG A 15 -6.15 -20.50 -0.48
C ARG A 15 -6.85 -20.23 -1.80
N LEU A 16 -6.77 -19.01 -2.28
CA LEU A 16 -7.43 -18.58 -3.51
C LEU A 16 -6.53 -17.63 -4.28
N LEU A 17 -6.40 -17.89 -5.57
CA LEU A 17 -5.66 -17.06 -6.52
C LEU A 17 -6.50 -16.87 -7.78
N LEU A 18 -6.62 -15.67 -8.24
CA LEU A 18 -7.26 -15.36 -9.50
C LEU A 18 -6.20 -15.17 -10.59
N VAL A 19 -6.55 -15.45 -11.83
CA VAL A 19 -5.67 -15.23 -12.98
C VAL A 19 -6.46 -14.47 -14.04
N ALA A 20 -5.87 -13.41 -14.59
CA ALA A 20 -6.43 -12.68 -15.70
C ALA A 20 -5.40 -12.54 -16.83
N GLU A 21 -5.88 -12.33 -18.04
CA GLU A 21 -5.01 -12.13 -19.19
C GLU A 21 -4.30 -10.79 -19.11
N GLY A 22 -5.06 -9.70 -19.01
CA GLY A 22 -4.59 -8.32 -19.03
C GLY A 22 -4.25 -7.75 -17.66
N PHE A 23 -3.30 -6.80 -17.62
CA PHE A 23 -2.95 -6.11 -16.38
C PHE A 23 -4.12 -5.25 -15.85
N ALA A 24 -4.84 -4.53 -16.73
CA ALA A 24 -5.97 -3.70 -16.36
C ALA A 24 -7.10 -4.54 -15.75
N THR A 25 -7.41 -5.67 -16.37
CA THR A 25 -8.40 -6.65 -15.90
C THR A 25 -8.02 -7.19 -14.52
N ALA A 26 -6.76 -7.60 -14.33
CA ALA A 26 -6.27 -8.10 -13.05
C ALA A 26 -6.31 -7.01 -11.96
N ALA A 27 -5.96 -5.76 -12.29
CA ALA A 27 -6.03 -4.65 -11.36
C ALA A 27 -7.46 -4.34 -10.93
N SER A 28 -8.42 -4.32 -11.87
CA SER A 28 -9.85 -4.11 -11.58
C SER A 28 -10.42 -5.20 -10.68
N ILE A 29 -10.07 -6.46 -10.93
CA ILE A 29 -10.49 -7.60 -10.11
C ILE A 29 -9.88 -7.49 -8.69
N ASN A 30 -8.59 -7.22 -8.59
CA ASN A 30 -7.93 -7.05 -7.28
C ASN A 30 -8.56 -5.89 -6.48
N GLN A 31 -8.82 -4.76 -7.13
CA GLN A 31 -9.44 -3.61 -6.48
C GLN A 31 -10.86 -3.90 -5.99
N ALA A 32 -11.63 -4.66 -6.76
CA ALA A 32 -13.01 -5.02 -6.42
C ALA A 32 -13.07 -6.05 -5.29
N THR A 33 -12.17 -7.04 -5.30
CA THR A 33 -12.27 -8.23 -4.43
C THR A 33 -11.26 -8.26 -3.29
N ASN A 34 -10.18 -7.48 -3.40
CA ASN A 34 -8.99 -7.56 -2.55
C ASN A 34 -8.31 -8.94 -2.54
N LEU A 35 -8.59 -9.78 -3.57
CA LEU A 35 -7.97 -11.08 -3.73
C LEU A 35 -6.68 -10.97 -4.58
N PRO A 36 -5.70 -11.85 -4.38
CA PRO A 36 -4.50 -11.89 -5.21
C PRO A 36 -4.85 -12.30 -6.64
N VAL A 37 -4.31 -11.57 -7.62
CA VAL A 37 -4.53 -11.82 -9.05
C VAL A 37 -3.21 -11.90 -9.79
N ALA A 38 -2.98 -12.97 -10.53
CA ALA A 38 -1.84 -13.13 -11.42
C ALA A 38 -2.19 -12.65 -12.84
N VAL A 39 -1.30 -11.90 -13.46
CA VAL A 39 -1.41 -11.43 -14.85
C VAL A 39 -0.64 -12.37 -15.76
N ALA A 40 -1.31 -12.94 -16.77
CA ALA A 40 -0.70 -13.85 -17.75
C ALA A 40 -0.10 -13.13 -18.96
N PHE A 41 -0.50 -11.88 -19.22
CA PHE A 41 -0.10 -10.98 -20.30
C PHE A 41 -0.63 -11.32 -21.71
N ASP A 42 -1.07 -12.54 -21.96
CA ASP A 42 -1.79 -12.94 -23.18
C ASP A 42 -2.51 -14.29 -22.99
N ALA A 43 -3.54 -14.55 -23.81
CA ALA A 43 -4.33 -15.78 -23.80
C ALA A 43 -3.48 -17.04 -24.01
N GLY A 44 -2.48 -16.98 -24.88
CA GLY A 44 -1.59 -18.09 -25.18
C GLY A 44 -0.67 -18.49 -24.02
N ASN A 45 -0.48 -17.60 -23.05
CA ASN A 45 0.32 -17.84 -21.85
C ASN A 45 -0.50 -18.35 -20.66
N LEU A 46 -1.84 -18.23 -20.67
CA LEU A 46 -2.73 -18.60 -19.56
C LEU A 46 -2.48 -20.01 -19.05
N LEU A 47 -2.44 -21.00 -19.93
CA LEU A 47 -2.19 -22.41 -19.57
C LEU A 47 -0.83 -22.60 -18.88
N SER A 48 0.21 -21.95 -19.40
CA SER A 48 1.56 -22.08 -18.85
C SER A 48 1.66 -21.39 -17.48
N VAL A 49 1.02 -20.24 -17.32
CA VAL A 49 0.94 -19.50 -16.05
C VAL A 49 0.12 -20.30 -15.04
N ALA A 50 -1.05 -20.82 -15.42
CA ALA A 50 -1.91 -21.62 -14.54
C ALA A 50 -1.16 -22.84 -13.97
N LYS A 51 -0.44 -23.57 -14.80
CA LYS A 51 0.41 -24.71 -14.37
C LYS A 51 1.56 -24.26 -13.44
N ALA A 52 2.22 -23.16 -13.76
CA ALA A 52 3.31 -22.63 -12.93
C ALA A 52 2.78 -22.18 -11.55
N LEU A 53 1.62 -21.54 -11.52
CA LEU A 53 0.96 -21.10 -10.28
C LEU A 53 0.50 -22.29 -9.43
N GLN A 54 -0.11 -23.32 -10.05
CA GLN A 54 -0.51 -24.54 -9.34
C GLN A 54 0.69 -25.26 -8.72
N ALA A 55 1.80 -25.35 -9.46
CA ALA A 55 3.03 -25.96 -8.95
C ALA A 55 3.64 -25.16 -7.78
N LYS A 56 3.56 -23.83 -7.87
CA LYS A 56 4.11 -22.91 -6.86
C LYS A 56 3.21 -22.79 -5.62
N TYR A 57 1.90 -22.69 -5.81
CA TYR A 57 0.90 -22.47 -4.76
C TYR A 57 -0.04 -23.66 -4.63
N LYS A 58 0.50 -24.80 -4.19
CA LYS A 58 -0.18 -26.12 -4.16
C LYS A 58 -1.51 -26.14 -3.39
N ARG A 59 -1.73 -25.21 -2.47
CA ARG A 59 -2.95 -25.10 -1.65
C ARG A 59 -3.99 -24.16 -2.21
N ALA A 60 -3.58 -23.27 -3.13
CA ALA A 60 -4.47 -22.27 -3.67
C ALA A 60 -5.41 -22.89 -4.71
N LYS A 61 -6.70 -22.67 -4.56
CA LYS A 61 -7.68 -22.82 -5.63
C LYS A 61 -7.46 -21.69 -6.64
N ILE A 62 -7.45 -22.02 -7.91
CA ILE A 62 -7.16 -21.05 -8.98
C ILE A 62 -8.42 -20.81 -9.80
N LEU A 63 -8.89 -19.55 -9.81
CA LEU A 63 -10.00 -19.07 -10.61
C LEU A 63 -9.45 -18.25 -11.79
N ILE A 64 -9.73 -18.66 -13.01
CA ILE A 64 -9.33 -17.92 -14.21
C ILE A 64 -10.46 -16.98 -14.62
N CYS A 65 -10.18 -15.69 -14.62
CA CYS A 65 -11.08 -14.65 -15.05
C CYS A 65 -10.88 -14.45 -16.56
N ALA A 66 -11.82 -14.98 -17.32
CA ALA A 66 -11.76 -15.04 -18.78
C ALA A 66 -12.14 -13.70 -19.42
N ASP A 67 -11.53 -13.43 -20.56
CA ASP A 67 -12.03 -12.43 -21.49
C ASP A 67 -13.09 -13.11 -22.39
N ASP A 68 -14.22 -12.42 -22.63
CA ASP A 68 -15.31 -12.90 -23.48
C ASP A 68 -15.22 -12.30 -24.87
N ASP A 69 -14.39 -12.90 -25.69
CA ASP A 69 -14.18 -12.51 -27.08
C ASP A 69 -15.38 -12.93 -27.98
N TYR A 70 -16.60 -12.66 -27.52
CA TYR A 70 -17.88 -13.14 -28.07
C TYR A 70 -18.06 -12.89 -29.57
N ARG A 71 -17.33 -11.95 -30.16
CA ARG A 71 -17.36 -11.62 -31.58
C ARG A 71 -16.36 -12.40 -32.43
N THR A 72 -15.40 -13.04 -31.79
CA THR A 72 -14.37 -13.82 -32.48
C THR A 72 -14.81 -15.28 -32.52
N GLU A 73 -14.78 -15.87 -33.70
CA GLU A 73 -15.14 -17.28 -33.87
C GLU A 73 -14.34 -18.17 -32.89
N GLY A 74 -15.05 -19.01 -32.16
CA GLY A 74 -14.46 -19.90 -31.15
C GLY A 74 -14.12 -19.22 -29.82
N ASN A 75 -14.41 -17.92 -29.63
CA ASN A 75 -14.19 -17.17 -28.40
C ASN A 75 -12.83 -17.50 -27.74
N PRO A 76 -11.72 -17.04 -28.33
CA PRO A 76 -10.37 -17.52 -27.95
C PRO A 76 -10.00 -17.23 -26.50
N GLY A 77 -10.42 -16.11 -25.91
CA GLY A 77 -10.18 -15.77 -24.51
C GLY A 77 -10.86 -16.75 -23.56
N LEU A 78 -12.16 -17.00 -23.77
CA LEU A 78 -12.92 -17.97 -22.98
C LEU A 78 -12.39 -19.40 -23.19
N THR A 79 -12.10 -19.79 -24.42
CA THR A 79 -11.55 -21.13 -24.75
C THR A 79 -10.20 -21.36 -24.08
N ALA A 80 -9.30 -20.38 -24.09
CA ALA A 80 -8.01 -20.46 -23.43
C ALA A 80 -8.17 -20.56 -21.89
N ALA A 81 -9.10 -19.80 -21.31
CA ALA A 81 -9.39 -19.86 -19.87
C ALA A 81 -9.95 -21.23 -19.46
N GLN A 82 -10.93 -21.77 -20.21
CA GLN A 82 -11.51 -23.09 -19.94
C GLN A 82 -10.48 -24.22 -20.04
N ASN A 83 -9.67 -24.24 -21.08
CA ASN A 83 -8.59 -25.23 -21.24
C ASN A 83 -7.55 -25.14 -20.13
N SER A 84 -7.25 -23.90 -19.69
CA SER A 84 -6.29 -23.68 -18.61
C SER A 84 -6.85 -24.14 -17.25
N ALA A 85 -8.11 -23.82 -16.97
CA ALA A 85 -8.80 -24.26 -15.76
C ALA A 85 -8.93 -25.78 -15.69
N LEU A 86 -9.32 -26.43 -16.78
CA LEU A 86 -9.42 -27.90 -16.86
C LEU A 86 -8.07 -28.58 -16.58
N ALA A 87 -6.97 -28.00 -17.08
CA ALA A 87 -5.64 -28.58 -16.92
C ALA A 87 -5.10 -28.54 -15.48
N ILE A 88 -5.69 -27.73 -14.60
CA ILE A 88 -5.25 -27.53 -13.22
C ILE A 88 -6.33 -27.83 -12.17
N ASP A 89 -7.46 -28.41 -12.57
CA ASP A 89 -8.66 -28.56 -11.72
C ASP A 89 -9.09 -27.23 -11.08
N GLY A 90 -9.04 -26.17 -11.89
CA GLY A 90 -9.39 -24.80 -11.53
C GLY A 90 -10.82 -24.42 -11.93
N GLY A 91 -11.20 -23.18 -11.68
CA GLY A 91 -12.48 -22.60 -12.08
C GLY A 91 -12.34 -21.51 -13.13
N VAL A 92 -13.46 -21.12 -13.74
CA VAL A 92 -13.54 -20.01 -14.69
C VAL A 92 -14.62 -19.03 -14.21
N ALA A 93 -14.32 -17.73 -14.27
CA ALA A 93 -15.29 -16.64 -14.15
C ALA A 93 -15.34 -15.89 -15.48
N LEU A 94 -16.54 -15.55 -15.92
CA LEU A 94 -16.80 -14.78 -17.15
C LEU A 94 -17.56 -13.51 -16.80
N PRO A 95 -17.21 -12.33 -17.34
CA PRO A 95 -17.95 -11.10 -17.08
C PRO A 95 -19.32 -11.15 -17.77
N ILE A 96 -20.35 -10.78 -17.05
CA ILE A 96 -21.75 -10.67 -17.52
C ILE A 96 -22.15 -9.21 -17.42
N PHE A 97 -22.56 -8.62 -18.54
CA PHE A 97 -22.95 -7.21 -18.63
C PHE A 97 -24.47 -7.10 -18.58
N LYS A 98 -24.99 -6.06 -17.91
CA LYS A 98 -26.45 -5.81 -17.79
C LYS A 98 -27.09 -5.42 -19.10
N ASP A 99 -26.40 -4.59 -19.87
CA ASP A 99 -26.89 -4.11 -21.14
C ASP A 99 -26.51 -5.05 -22.28
N GLU A 100 -27.33 -5.11 -23.33
CA GLU A 100 -27.00 -5.86 -24.55
C GLU A 100 -25.72 -5.27 -25.17
N ARG A 101 -24.78 -6.14 -25.47
CA ARG A 101 -23.50 -5.73 -26.09
C ARG A 101 -23.69 -5.46 -27.58
N PRO A 102 -23.05 -4.39 -28.11
CA PRO A 102 -23.17 -4.06 -29.53
C PRO A 102 -22.65 -5.17 -30.44
N THR A 103 -23.33 -5.39 -31.55
CA THR A 103 -22.94 -6.39 -32.54
C THR A 103 -22.13 -5.82 -33.70
N ASP A 104 -22.13 -4.51 -33.87
CA ASP A 104 -21.53 -3.77 -34.99
C ASP A 104 -20.23 -3.04 -34.61
N THR A 105 -20.02 -2.78 -33.33
CA THR A 105 -18.81 -2.09 -32.80
C THR A 105 -18.10 -2.93 -31.75
N LYS A 106 -16.88 -2.56 -31.37
CA LYS A 106 -16.15 -3.22 -30.29
C LYS A 106 -16.87 -2.98 -28.98
N GLY A 107 -17.46 -4.04 -28.43
CA GLY A 107 -18.14 -4.02 -27.14
C GLY A 107 -17.24 -4.45 -25.98
N PRO A 108 -17.75 -4.38 -24.74
CA PRO A 108 -17.04 -4.79 -23.55
C PRO A 108 -16.82 -6.31 -23.51
N THR A 109 -15.66 -6.75 -23.07
CA THR A 109 -15.23 -8.16 -23.11
C THR A 109 -14.66 -8.68 -21.80
N ASP A 110 -14.17 -7.83 -20.89
CA ASP A 110 -13.45 -8.28 -19.71
C ASP A 110 -13.93 -7.64 -18.40
N PHE A 111 -13.37 -8.05 -17.28
CA PHE A 111 -13.73 -7.50 -15.97
C PHE A 111 -13.28 -6.05 -15.76
N ASN A 112 -12.32 -5.52 -16.54
CA ASN A 112 -12.03 -4.10 -16.53
C ASN A 112 -13.13 -3.30 -17.22
N ASP A 113 -13.67 -3.80 -18.33
CA ASP A 113 -14.82 -3.20 -18.98
C ASP A 113 -16.05 -3.23 -18.07
N LEU A 114 -16.29 -4.35 -17.39
CA LEU A 114 -17.35 -4.48 -16.40
C LEU A 114 -17.18 -3.47 -15.26
N HIS A 115 -15.95 -3.29 -14.77
CA HIS A 115 -15.65 -2.29 -13.76
C HIS A 115 -15.95 -0.87 -14.25
N LEU A 116 -15.55 -0.53 -15.46
CA LEU A 116 -15.77 0.81 -16.03
C LEU A 116 -17.25 1.11 -16.25
N LEU A 117 -18.04 0.11 -16.62
CA LEU A 117 -19.47 0.28 -16.92
C LEU A 117 -20.38 0.17 -15.70
N GLU A 118 -20.09 -0.75 -14.78
CA GLU A 118 -20.99 -1.12 -13.70
C GLU A 118 -20.37 -0.99 -12.29
N GLY A 119 -19.10 -0.63 -12.20
CA GLY A 119 -18.38 -0.37 -10.95
C GLY A 119 -17.79 -1.62 -10.28
N HIS A 120 -17.00 -1.39 -9.23
CA HIS A 120 -16.30 -2.44 -8.47
C HIS A 120 -17.25 -3.46 -7.83
N ASP A 121 -18.43 -3.02 -7.35
CA ASP A 121 -19.39 -3.90 -6.69
C ASP A 121 -19.94 -4.96 -7.65
N ALA A 122 -20.12 -4.63 -8.93
CA ALA A 122 -20.55 -5.58 -9.95
C ALA A 122 -19.47 -6.66 -10.17
N VAL A 123 -18.21 -6.25 -10.28
CA VAL A 123 -17.07 -7.18 -10.41
C VAL A 123 -16.96 -8.10 -9.18
N ALA A 124 -17.00 -7.53 -7.97
CA ALA A 124 -16.92 -8.31 -6.73
C ALA A 124 -18.04 -9.35 -6.63
N LYS A 125 -19.28 -8.93 -6.91
CA LYS A 125 -20.45 -9.81 -6.86
C LYS A 125 -20.37 -10.96 -7.87
N GLN A 126 -19.87 -10.73 -9.06
CA GLN A 126 -19.76 -11.78 -10.09
C GLN A 126 -18.63 -12.76 -9.77
N ILE A 127 -17.50 -12.29 -9.24
CA ILE A 127 -16.43 -13.15 -8.76
C ILE A 127 -16.92 -14.00 -7.57
N GLU A 128 -17.60 -13.40 -6.58
CA GLU A 128 -18.20 -14.13 -5.45
C GLU A 128 -19.21 -15.19 -5.91
N SER A 129 -20.07 -14.86 -6.90
CA SER A 129 -21.00 -15.82 -7.49
C SER A 129 -20.28 -16.99 -8.15
N SER A 130 -19.22 -16.73 -8.90
CA SER A 130 -18.43 -17.78 -9.56
C SER A 130 -17.74 -18.69 -8.52
N LEU A 131 -17.18 -18.10 -7.46
CA LEU A 131 -16.58 -18.86 -6.35
C LEU A 131 -17.64 -19.71 -5.61
N SER A 132 -18.81 -19.14 -5.35
CA SER A 132 -19.91 -19.85 -4.68
C SER A 132 -20.42 -21.02 -5.51
N ALA A 133 -20.55 -20.87 -6.82
CA ALA A 133 -20.95 -21.94 -7.75
C ALA A 133 -19.95 -23.11 -7.75
N LEU A 134 -18.66 -22.83 -7.49
CA LEU A 134 -17.60 -23.83 -7.35
C LEU A 134 -17.50 -24.41 -5.92
N GLY A 135 -18.32 -23.95 -4.98
CA GLY A 135 -18.22 -24.30 -3.57
C GLY A 135 -16.97 -23.75 -2.88
N TRP A 136 -16.37 -22.74 -3.46
CA TRP A 136 -15.17 -22.07 -2.90
C TRP A 136 -15.59 -20.84 -2.08
N LYS A 137 -14.95 -20.67 -0.93
CA LYS A 137 -15.18 -19.47 -0.11
C LYS A 137 -14.06 -18.48 -0.35
N ALA A 138 -14.41 -17.28 -0.79
CA ALA A 138 -13.51 -16.14 -0.70
C ALA A 138 -13.32 -15.83 0.79
N THR A 139 -12.11 -16.02 1.31
CA THR A 139 -11.75 -15.43 2.60
C THR A 139 -11.14 -14.07 2.24
N PRO A 140 -11.85 -12.95 2.45
CA PRO A 140 -11.31 -11.64 2.10
C PRO A 140 -10.09 -11.38 2.97
N ALA A 141 -8.99 -10.97 2.36
CA ALA A 141 -7.93 -10.31 3.10
C ALA A 141 -8.56 -9.11 3.83
N ALA A 142 -8.28 -8.96 5.12
CA ALA A 142 -8.91 -7.99 5.99
C ALA A 142 -8.95 -6.59 5.35
N ARG A 143 -10.13 -6.03 5.14
CA ARG A 143 -10.33 -4.67 4.65
C ARG A 143 -9.67 -3.71 5.64
N GLY A 144 -8.68 -2.98 5.18
CA GLY A 144 -8.19 -1.78 5.85
C GLY A 144 -9.36 -0.79 5.92
N ASN A 145 -9.79 -0.50 7.13
CA ASN A 145 -10.93 0.35 7.42
C ASN A 145 -10.61 1.79 7.00
N SER A 146 -11.20 2.24 5.90
CA SER A 146 -11.28 3.67 5.58
C SER A 146 -12.30 4.29 6.53
N GLY A 147 -11.81 4.97 7.58
CA GLY A 147 -12.64 5.65 8.56
C GLY A 147 -13.36 6.83 7.96
N GLN A 148 -14.68 6.85 8.08
CA GLN A 148 -15.48 8.08 8.05
C GLN A 148 -15.38 8.77 9.41
N PRO A 149 -15.30 10.12 9.47
CA PRO A 149 -15.40 10.85 10.71
C PRO A 149 -16.88 11.15 11.02
N GLY A 150 -17.34 10.74 12.18
CA GLY A 150 -18.65 11.16 12.66
C GLY A 150 -19.15 10.41 13.88
N GLY A 151 -19.24 11.15 15.00
CA GLY A 151 -20.20 10.90 16.08
C GLY A 151 -19.84 9.79 17.08
N GLY A 152 -19.62 10.21 18.31
CA GLY A 152 -19.43 9.29 19.44
C GLY A 152 -20.63 8.41 19.68
N GLU A 153 -20.33 7.14 19.92
CA GLU A 153 -21.14 6.26 20.75
C GLU A 153 -20.33 5.09 21.28
N THR A 154 -20.48 4.90 22.53
CA THR A 154 -20.09 3.80 23.43
C THR A 154 -19.79 2.46 22.80
N GLY A 155 -18.60 1.94 23.07
CA GLY A 155 -18.27 0.56 23.37
C GLY A 155 -18.88 -0.55 22.51
N LYS A 156 -18.52 -0.67 21.21
CA LYS A 156 -18.67 -1.93 20.48
C LYS A 156 -17.39 -2.76 20.61
N ARG A 157 -17.48 -3.89 21.30
CA ARG A 157 -16.46 -4.93 21.36
C ARG A 157 -16.02 -5.25 19.93
N ARG A 158 -14.70 -5.14 19.65
CA ARG A 158 -14.09 -5.66 18.42
C ARG A 158 -14.52 -7.11 18.26
N ALA A 159 -15.06 -7.46 17.08
CA ALA A 159 -15.29 -8.86 16.72
C ALA A 159 -13.99 -9.64 16.93
N ALA A 160 -14.10 -10.82 17.55
CA ALA A 160 -12.95 -11.68 17.74
C ALA A 160 -12.30 -11.95 16.39
N GLN A 161 -10.99 -11.65 16.26
CA GLN A 161 -10.22 -12.04 15.10
C GLN A 161 -10.33 -13.55 14.93
N SER A 162 -10.56 -14.02 13.71
CA SER A 162 -10.48 -15.44 13.39
C SER A 162 -9.15 -15.98 13.91
N VAL A 163 -9.19 -17.10 14.62
CA VAL A 163 -7.98 -17.76 15.12
C VAL A 163 -7.12 -18.09 13.90
N MET A 164 -5.93 -17.52 13.83
CA MET A 164 -4.95 -17.82 12.78
C MET A 164 -4.41 -19.24 13.00
N ASP A 165 -4.32 -20.04 11.96
CA ASP A 165 -3.63 -21.33 12.04
C ASP A 165 -2.10 -21.16 11.88
N LEU A 166 -1.34 -22.25 12.05
CA LEU A 166 0.12 -22.22 11.95
C LEU A 166 0.59 -21.80 10.55
N ASP A 167 -0.12 -22.25 9.51
CA ASP A 167 0.22 -21.90 8.14
C ASP A 167 -0.01 -20.41 7.85
N ASP A 168 -1.08 -19.83 8.39
CA ASP A 168 -1.37 -18.39 8.31
C ASP A 168 -0.23 -17.57 8.94
N ILE A 169 0.24 -18.01 10.11
CA ILE A 169 1.33 -17.33 10.83
C ILE A 169 2.65 -17.45 10.03
N ILE A 170 2.94 -18.64 9.53
CA ILE A 170 4.13 -18.86 8.70
C ILE A 170 4.04 -18.07 7.38
N GLY A 171 2.86 -17.97 6.78
CA GLY A 171 2.63 -17.15 5.59
C GLY A 171 2.84 -15.65 5.86
N ARG A 172 2.42 -15.18 7.02
CA ARG A 172 2.47 -13.78 7.41
C ARG A 172 3.88 -13.29 7.78
N PHE A 173 4.65 -14.10 8.50
CA PHE A 173 5.94 -13.65 9.04
C PHE A 173 7.12 -14.20 8.26
N VAL A 174 8.12 -13.35 8.01
CA VAL A 174 9.38 -13.69 7.37
C VAL A 174 10.50 -13.59 8.41
N PRO A 175 11.36 -14.62 8.57
CA PRO A 175 12.48 -14.55 9.51
C PRO A 175 13.49 -13.50 9.07
N LEU A 176 14.00 -12.75 10.04
CA LEU A 176 15.09 -11.80 9.86
C LEU A 176 16.30 -12.31 10.61
N ASP A 177 17.45 -12.24 9.97
CA ASP A 177 18.74 -12.50 10.60
C ASP A 177 19.38 -11.17 11.05
N ASP A 178 19.50 -11.02 12.34
CA ASP A 178 20.19 -9.92 13.01
C ASP A 178 21.33 -10.45 13.90
N GLY A 179 21.66 -11.73 13.74
CA GLY A 179 22.60 -12.46 14.60
C GLY A 179 22.00 -12.98 15.91
N THR A 180 20.78 -12.55 16.30
CA THR A 180 20.09 -13.00 17.53
C THR A 180 18.91 -13.93 17.22
N GLY A 181 18.30 -13.81 16.03
CA GLY A 181 17.12 -14.54 15.62
C GLY A 181 15.84 -14.06 16.31
N ASP A 182 15.85 -12.85 16.87
CA ASP A 182 14.75 -12.30 17.69
C ASP A 182 13.73 -11.53 16.86
N TYR A 183 13.99 -11.28 15.58
CA TYR A 183 13.14 -10.46 14.73
C TYR A 183 12.52 -11.24 13.58
N VAL A 184 11.35 -10.76 13.16
CA VAL A 184 10.60 -11.20 12.00
C VAL A 184 10.03 -9.99 11.28
N PHE A 185 9.81 -10.10 9.97
CA PHE A 185 9.06 -9.11 9.22
C PHE A 185 7.61 -9.56 9.09
N ASP A 186 6.68 -8.75 9.54
CA ASP A 186 5.24 -8.96 9.40
C ASP A 186 4.78 -8.38 8.05
N THR A 187 4.52 -9.23 7.09
CA THR A 187 4.10 -8.83 5.74
C THR A 187 2.72 -8.17 5.69
N TRP A 188 1.87 -8.38 6.70
CA TRP A 188 0.56 -7.72 6.76
C TRP A 188 0.64 -6.28 7.21
N THR A 189 1.51 -6.01 8.19
CA THR A 189 1.72 -4.67 8.71
C THR A 189 2.86 -3.94 8.03
N ASN A 190 3.71 -4.65 7.25
CA ASN A 190 4.98 -4.20 6.70
C ASN A 190 5.88 -3.57 7.78
N LYS A 191 6.03 -4.29 8.89
CA LYS A 191 6.84 -3.84 10.02
C LYS A 191 7.72 -4.94 10.53
N VAL A 192 8.86 -4.55 11.06
CA VAL A 192 9.69 -5.43 11.88
C VAL A 192 8.97 -5.66 13.21
N ALA A 193 8.91 -6.91 13.63
CA ALA A 193 8.30 -7.32 14.88
C ALA A 193 9.25 -8.25 15.65
N LYS A 194 9.11 -8.30 16.98
CA LYS A 194 9.82 -9.31 17.76
C LYS A 194 9.21 -10.70 17.52
N ARG A 195 10.05 -11.71 17.44
CA ARG A 195 9.61 -13.10 17.29
C ARG A 195 8.65 -13.54 18.39
N SER A 196 8.78 -13.00 19.62
CA SER A 196 7.85 -13.24 20.72
C SER A 196 6.42 -12.77 20.40
N GLN A 197 6.25 -11.70 19.62
CA GLN A 197 4.94 -11.21 19.18
C GLN A 197 4.29 -12.19 18.17
N MET A 198 5.08 -12.75 17.25
CA MET A 198 4.62 -13.81 16.35
C MET A 198 4.19 -15.07 17.15
N ILE A 199 5.02 -15.50 18.12
CA ILE A 199 4.74 -16.66 18.96
C ILE A 199 3.44 -16.46 19.77
N ALA A 200 3.16 -15.25 20.24
CA ALA A 200 1.94 -14.93 20.98
C ALA A 200 0.65 -15.06 20.15
N LEU A 201 0.75 -15.14 18.82
CA LEU A 201 -0.37 -15.34 17.90
C LEU A 201 -0.64 -16.82 17.62
N LEU A 202 0.21 -17.74 18.09
CA LEU A 202 0.07 -19.18 17.81
C LEU A 202 -1.25 -19.73 18.40
N PRO A 203 -1.92 -20.63 17.69
CA PRO A 203 -3.09 -21.34 18.20
C PRO A 203 -2.76 -22.16 19.45
N ALA A 204 -3.79 -22.44 20.25
CA ALA A 204 -3.65 -23.30 21.43
C ALA A 204 -3.07 -24.68 21.04
N GLY A 205 -2.00 -25.10 21.73
CA GLY A 205 -1.31 -26.37 21.50
C GLY A 205 -0.16 -26.31 20.48
N VAL A 206 0.00 -25.21 19.72
CA VAL A 206 1.13 -24.99 18.81
C VAL A 206 2.25 -24.25 19.55
N ARG A 207 3.48 -24.68 19.36
CA ARG A 207 4.67 -24.12 20.02
C ARG A 207 5.62 -23.45 19.02
N GLY A 208 6.49 -22.57 19.49
CA GLY A 208 7.51 -21.94 18.67
C GLY A 208 8.44 -22.93 17.94
N ASP A 209 8.64 -24.13 18.49
CA ASP A 209 9.43 -25.19 17.84
C ASP A 209 8.69 -25.83 16.65
N ASP A 210 7.37 -25.79 16.60
CA ASP A 210 6.60 -26.28 15.45
C ASP A 210 6.82 -25.38 14.25
N ILE A 211 6.98 -24.06 14.47
CA ILE A 211 7.39 -23.12 13.43
C ILE A 211 8.77 -23.51 12.85
N LYS A 212 9.77 -23.77 13.71
CA LYS A 212 11.11 -24.13 13.28
C LYS A 212 11.18 -25.41 12.47
N ARG A 213 10.23 -26.34 12.70
CA ARG A 213 10.13 -27.64 12.02
C ARG A 213 9.26 -27.58 10.76
N HIS A 214 8.55 -26.48 10.56
CA HIS A 214 7.64 -26.37 9.43
C HIS A 214 8.40 -26.29 8.10
N PRO A 215 8.06 -27.12 7.08
CA PRO A 215 8.80 -27.18 5.83
C PRO A 215 8.98 -25.84 5.13
N VAL A 216 7.94 -25.00 5.10
CA VAL A 216 7.97 -23.67 4.50
C VAL A 216 8.93 -22.73 5.25
N TRP A 217 8.99 -22.84 6.59
CA TRP A 217 9.90 -22.05 7.39
C TRP A 217 11.37 -22.44 7.17
N ILE A 218 11.64 -23.74 7.05
CA ILE A 218 12.99 -24.27 6.83
C ILE A 218 13.51 -23.90 5.44
N THR A 219 12.63 -23.96 4.42
CA THR A 219 13.03 -23.72 3.01
C THR A 219 12.91 -22.26 2.58
N ARG A 220 12.35 -21.41 3.44
CA ARG A 220 12.22 -19.99 3.17
C ARG A 220 13.57 -19.30 3.25
N GLY A 221 13.83 -18.37 2.33
CA GLY A 221 14.99 -17.48 2.42
C GLY A 221 14.95 -16.65 3.70
N VAL A 222 16.09 -16.50 4.33
CA VAL A 222 16.30 -15.59 5.46
C VAL A 222 16.78 -14.27 4.90
N TYR A 223 16.17 -13.18 5.34
CA TYR A 223 16.59 -11.82 5.00
C TYR A 223 17.38 -11.24 6.16
N TYR A 224 18.33 -10.37 5.85
CA TYR A 224 19.02 -9.61 6.90
C TYR A 224 18.18 -8.42 7.33
N LEU A 225 18.36 -7.98 8.58
CA LEU A 225 17.60 -6.87 9.13
C LEU A 225 17.86 -5.55 8.38
N ASP A 226 19.05 -5.36 7.84
CA ASP A 226 19.46 -4.21 7.03
C ASP A 226 18.84 -4.20 5.61
N GLN A 227 18.25 -5.33 5.16
CA GLN A 227 17.49 -5.42 3.93
C GLN A 227 16.01 -4.99 4.08
N VAL A 228 15.60 -4.66 5.31
CA VAL A 228 14.29 -4.05 5.58
C VAL A 228 14.44 -2.55 5.51
N GLY A 229 13.72 -1.89 4.61
CA GLY A 229 13.84 -0.47 4.43
C GLY A 229 12.53 0.22 4.04
N PHE A 230 12.55 1.55 4.10
CA PHE A 230 11.47 2.40 3.63
C PHE A 230 11.90 3.06 2.31
N ASP A 231 11.47 2.46 1.20
CA ASP A 231 11.75 2.97 -0.15
C ASP A 231 10.47 3.20 -0.94
N PRO A 232 9.89 4.41 -0.88
CA PRO A 232 8.72 4.74 -1.67
C PRO A 232 8.96 4.75 -3.17
N SER A 233 10.22 4.92 -3.61
CA SER A 233 10.58 4.92 -5.03
C SER A 233 10.63 3.52 -5.65
N GLY A 234 10.81 2.47 -4.82
CA GLY A 234 11.02 1.09 -5.27
C GLY A 234 12.31 0.88 -6.07
N LYS A 235 13.29 1.80 -5.94
CA LYS A 235 14.54 1.79 -6.75
C LYS A 235 15.79 1.44 -5.94
N ASP A 236 15.66 1.33 -4.61
CA ASP A 236 16.78 0.99 -3.74
C ASP A 236 17.06 -0.53 -3.80
N PRO A 237 18.19 -0.97 -4.38
CA PRO A 237 18.49 -2.39 -4.54
C PRO A 237 18.76 -3.10 -3.21
N ASP A 238 19.09 -2.36 -2.15
CA ASP A 238 19.38 -2.91 -0.82
C ASP A 238 18.09 -3.17 -0.02
N VAL A 239 16.95 -2.60 -0.44
CA VAL A 239 15.66 -2.79 0.21
C VAL A 239 14.91 -3.97 -0.41
N LEU A 240 15.03 -5.14 0.19
CA LEU A 240 14.33 -6.36 -0.25
C LEU A 240 12.96 -6.53 0.42
N LEU A 241 12.81 -6.05 1.65
CA LEU A 241 11.55 -6.01 2.39
C LEU A 241 11.15 -4.56 2.61
N ASN A 242 10.24 -4.06 1.77
CA ASN A 242 9.86 -2.66 1.78
C ASN A 242 8.72 -2.39 2.75
N THR A 243 8.90 -1.43 3.65
CA THR A 243 7.86 -0.98 4.59
C THR A 243 6.87 0.00 3.94
N TRP A 244 7.15 0.49 2.73
CA TRP A 244 6.22 1.29 1.93
C TRP A 244 5.05 0.47 1.39
N LYS A 245 3.81 0.97 1.56
CA LYS A 245 2.57 0.29 1.14
C LYS A 245 1.84 0.96 -0.03
N GLY A 246 2.47 1.94 -0.64
CA GLY A 246 1.79 2.79 -1.63
C GLY A 246 1.01 3.95 -0.98
N TRP A 247 0.44 4.81 -1.83
CA TRP A 247 -0.38 5.91 -1.37
C TRP A 247 -1.68 5.40 -0.72
N PRO A 248 -2.10 5.98 0.44
CA PRO A 248 -3.31 5.53 1.14
C PRO A 248 -4.60 5.94 0.44
N ILE A 249 -4.51 6.95 -0.43
CA ILE A 249 -5.64 7.46 -1.22
C ILE A 249 -5.31 7.43 -2.70
N LYS A 250 -6.35 7.39 -3.54
CA LYS A 250 -6.21 7.47 -5.00
C LYS A 250 -6.61 8.86 -5.45
N PRO A 251 -5.85 9.47 -6.38
CA PRO A 251 -6.27 10.73 -6.99
C PRO A 251 -7.57 10.53 -7.77
N ALA A 252 -8.47 11.49 -7.67
CA ALA A 252 -9.70 11.55 -8.44
C ALA A 252 -9.85 12.94 -9.06
N ALA A 253 -10.44 13.00 -10.24
CA ALA A 253 -10.78 14.28 -10.85
C ALA A 253 -11.83 15.00 -9.99
N GLY A 254 -11.63 16.28 -9.77
CA GLY A 254 -12.52 17.09 -8.95
C GLY A 254 -12.09 18.56 -8.96
N LYS A 255 -12.97 19.42 -8.44
CA LYS A 255 -12.65 20.84 -8.25
C LYS A 255 -11.91 21.01 -6.92
N CYS A 256 -10.85 21.80 -6.94
CA CYS A 256 -10.08 22.17 -5.76
C CYS A 256 -9.95 23.71 -5.62
N ASP A 257 -10.88 24.45 -6.23
CA ASP A 257 -10.83 25.91 -6.35
C ASP A 257 -10.61 26.59 -4.98
N VAL A 258 -11.34 26.15 -3.94
CA VAL A 258 -11.19 26.71 -2.56
C VAL A 258 -9.79 26.50 -2.00
N LEU A 259 -9.14 25.38 -2.31
CA LEU A 259 -7.77 25.11 -1.85
C LEU A 259 -6.78 26.00 -2.60
N LEU A 260 -6.96 26.18 -3.90
CA LEU A 260 -6.13 27.06 -4.72
C LEU A 260 -6.28 28.53 -4.32
N GLU A 261 -7.50 29.00 -4.10
CA GLU A 261 -7.78 30.34 -3.55
C GLU A 261 -7.11 30.54 -2.18
N LEU A 262 -7.09 29.53 -1.31
CA LEU A 262 -6.39 29.60 -0.03
C LEU A 262 -4.88 29.73 -0.22
N VAL A 263 -4.28 29.00 -1.16
CA VAL A 263 -2.85 29.11 -1.47
C VAL A 263 -2.51 30.49 -1.99
N GLU A 264 -3.28 31.03 -2.94
CA GLU A 264 -3.11 32.38 -3.45
C GLU A 264 -3.22 33.41 -2.35
N PHE A 265 -4.25 33.30 -1.50
CA PHE A 265 -4.45 34.21 -0.35
C PHE A 265 -3.26 34.18 0.61
N LEU A 266 -2.74 33.00 0.95
CA LEU A 266 -1.61 32.85 1.87
C LEU A 266 -0.29 33.39 1.29
N CYS A 267 -0.13 33.37 -0.01
CA CYS A 267 1.08 33.88 -0.70
C CYS A 267 0.97 35.34 -1.12
N ASN A 268 -0.22 35.96 -1.07
CA ASN A 268 -0.48 37.31 -1.60
C ASN A 268 0.15 38.45 -0.77
N ALA A 269 0.74 38.14 0.39
CA ALA A 269 1.49 39.11 1.19
C ALA A 269 2.85 39.46 0.57
N GLU A 270 3.37 38.63 -0.32
CA GLU A 270 4.63 38.82 -1.02
C GLU A 270 4.44 39.66 -2.27
N ALA A 271 5.46 40.42 -2.67
CA ALA A 271 5.42 41.26 -3.88
C ALA A 271 5.21 40.47 -5.17
N ASN A 272 5.63 39.18 -5.18
CA ASN A 272 5.49 38.22 -6.27
C ASN A 272 4.60 37.04 -5.87
N GLY A 273 3.51 37.29 -5.16
CA GLY A 273 2.65 36.27 -4.53
C GLY A 273 2.18 35.16 -5.46
N SER A 274 1.90 35.47 -6.75
CA SER A 274 1.51 34.45 -7.72
C SER A 274 2.65 33.45 -8.01
N GLU A 275 3.88 33.93 -8.21
CA GLU A 275 5.04 33.05 -8.43
C GLU A 275 5.34 32.20 -7.19
N VAL A 276 5.15 32.77 -6.00
CA VAL A 276 5.32 32.04 -4.73
C VAL A 276 4.25 30.97 -4.58
N ALA A 277 3.00 31.27 -4.96
CA ALA A 277 1.91 30.29 -4.96
C ALA A 277 2.17 29.12 -5.92
N ASP A 278 2.59 29.41 -7.15
CA ASP A 278 2.96 28.39 -8.13
C ASP A 278 4.13 27.53 -7.65
N TYR A 279 5.17 28.14 -7.09
CA TYR A 279 6.30 27.40 -6.50
C TYR A 279 5.86 26.51 -5.34
N LEU A 280 4.99 27.01 -4.45
CA LEU A 280 4.47 26.23 -3.35
C LEU A 280 3.66 25.02 -3.83
N LEU A 281 2.80 25.21 -4.83
CA LEU A 281 2.03 24.13 -5.42
C LEU A 281 2.94 23.07 -6.07
N ASP A 282 3.94 23.48 -6.82
CA ASP A 282 4.93 22.57 -7.42
C ASP A 282 5.73 21.83 -6.35
N TRP A 283 6.15 22.51 -5.28
CA TRP A 283 6.88 21.91 -4.16
C TRP A 283 6.04 20.86 -3.44
N LEU A 284 4.73 21.08 -3.28
CA LEU A 284 3.79 20.13 -2.68
C LEU A 284 3.45 18.97 -3.63
N ALA A 285 3.34 19.24 -4.94
CA ALA A 285 2.93 18.24 -5.93
C ALA A 285 4.05 17.27 -6.29
N TRP A 286 5.30 17.75 -6.37
CA TRP A 286 6.42 16.94 -6.84
C TRP A 286 6.65 15.65 -6.06
N PRO A 287 6.67 15.63 -4.71
CA PRO A 287 6.84 14.39 -3.95
C PRO A 287 5.64 13.44 -4.05
N LEU A 288 4.43 13.95 -4.31
CA LEU A 288 3.25 13.13 -4.54
C LEU A 288 3.32 12.39 -5.88
N GLN A 289 3.83 13.06 -6.91
CA GLN A 289 4.02 12.50 -8.25
C GLN A 289 5.26 11.59 -8.32
N ASN A 290 6.24 11.83 -7.45
CA ASN A 290 7.51 11.10 -7.40
C ASN A 290 7.72 10.54 -5.98
N PRO A 291 7.10 9.41 -5.63
CA PRO A 291 7.19 8.84 -4.28
C PRO A 291 8.64 8.65 -3.85
N GLY A 292 8.96 9.13 -2.65
CA GLY A 292 10.32 9.10 -2.11
C GLY A 292 11.21 10.28 -2.55
N ALA A 293 10.70 11.20 -3.37
CA ALA A 293 11.46 12.42 -3.69
C ALA A 293 11.72 13.25 -2.43
N LYS A 294 12.99 13.58 -2.23
CA LYS A 294 13.46 14.46 -1.17
C LYS A 294 13.66 15.87 -1.75
N MET A 295 12.91 16.83 -1.23
CA MET A 295 13.13 18.24 -1.55
C MET A 295 14.34 18.74 -0.75
N GLY A 296 15.29 19.37 -1.42
CA GLY A 296 16.47 19.96 -0.75
C GLY A 296 16.17 21.23 0.04
N SER A 297 14.91 21.63 0.10
CA SER A 297 14.40 22.82 0.79
C SER A 297 13.23 22.47 1.71
N ALA A 298 12.94 23.36 2.66
CA ALA A 298 11.73 23.31 3.45
C ALA A 298 10.89 24.57 3.19
N VAL A 299 9.59 24.45 3.34
CA VAL A 299 8.68 25.60 3.35
C VAL A 299 8.63 26.14 4.78
N ILE A 300 8.85 27.43 4.91
CA ILE A 300 8.62 28.17 6.17
C ILE A 300 7.55 29.20 5.90
N MET A 301 6.42 29.09 6.61
CA MET A 301 5.32 30.04 6.47
C MET A 301 5.03 30.68 7.82
N HIS A 302 5.16 32.00 7.87
CA HIS A 302 4.87 32.80 9.05
C HIS A 302 3.69 33.76 8.79
N GLY A 303 3.12 34.29 9.85
CA GLY A 303 2.03 35.29 9.77
C GLY A 303 0.96 35.07 10.83
N PRO A 304 -0.07 35.98 10.88
CA PRO A 304 -1.07 36.00 11.93
C PRO A 304 -1.82 34.66 12.10
N GLN A 305 -2.21 34.35 13.32
CA GLN A 305 -3.03 33.20 13.64
C GLN A 305 -4.41 33.30 12.95
N GLY A 306 -5.00 32.16 12.59
CA GLY A 306 -6.34 32.07 12.00
C GLY A 306 -6.42 32.35 10.50
N THR A 307 -5.28 32.54 9.80
CA THR A 307 -5.26 32.81 8.34
C THR A 307 -5.41 31.56 7.46
N GLY A 308 -5.44 30.35 8.03
CA GLY A 308 -5.62 29.11 7.27
C GLY A 308 -4.33 28.33 6.96
N LYS A 309 -3.14 28.82 7.37
CA LYS A 309 -1.84 28.15 7.16
C LYS A 309 -1.89 26.67 7.56
N THR A 310 -2.25 26.40 8.80
CA THR A 310 -2.40 25.04 9.34
C THR A 310 -3.42 24.20 8.55
N THR A 311 -4.53 24.80 8.12
CA THR A 311 -5.57 24.12 7.35
C THR A 311 -5.02 23.59 6.03
N LEU A 312 -4.29 24.41 5.26
CA LEU A 312 -3.66 24.01 4.02
C LEU A 312 -2.78 22.77 4.21
N PHE A 313 -1.85 22.83 5.16
CA PHE A 313 -0.88 21.74 5.32
C PHE A 313 -1.46 20.51 6.04
N LYS A 314 -2.54 20.64 6.83
CA LYS A 314 -3.30 19.49 7.35
C LYS A 314 -4.01 18.73 6.23
N VAL A 315 -4.45 19.39 5.17
CA VAL A 315 -4.93 18.69 3.96
C VAL A 315 -3.81 17.84 3.38
N MET A 316 -2.59 18.37 3.29
CA MET A 316 -1.44 17.59 2.83
C MET A 316 -1.17 16.38 3.73
N CYS A 317 -1.15 16.54 5.06
CA CYS A 317 -1.02 15.41 5.99
C CYS A 317 -2.09 14.34 5.75
N THR A 318 -3.32 14.74 5.43
CA THR A 318 -4.42 13.82 5.11
C THR A 318 -4.16 13.06 3.81
N ILE A 319 -3.63 13.74 2.78
CA ILE A 319 -3.25 13.11 1.50
C ILE A 319 -2.14 12.07 1.72
N TYR A 320 -1.12 12.40 2.50
CA TYR A 320 -0.05 11.47 2.86
C TYR A 320 -0.49 10.34 3.80
N GLY A 321 -1.62 10.51 4.53
CA GLY A 321 -2.18 9.54 5.46
C GLY A 321 -1.17 9.10 6.52
N GLN A 322 -0.86 7.81 6.59
CA GLN A 322 0.10 7.29 7.58
C GLN A 322 1.54 7.80 7.41
N TYR A 323 1.87 8.39 6.28
CA TYR A 323 3.20 8.95 5.97
C TYR A 323 3.27 10.47 6.20
N GLY A 324 2.14 11.10 6.53
CA GLY A 324 2.04 12.50 6.92
C GLY A 324 1.78 12.64 8.42
N LEU A 325 2.35 13.66 9.06
CA LEU A 325 2.15 13.88 10.49
C LEU A 325 2.26 15.36 10.82
N VAL A 326 1.47 15.81 11.79
CA VAL A 326 1.62 17.09 12.45
C VAL A 326 2.44 16.88 13.72
N VAL A 327 3.48 17.68 13.92
CA VAL A 327 4.33 17.62 15.10
C VAL A 327 4.47 19.01 15.72
N ASP A 328 4.59 19.04 17.02
CA ASP A 328 4.93 20.22 17.78
C ASP A 328 6.43 20.29 18.08
N GLN A 329 6.85 21.35 18.73
CA GLN A 329 8.25 21.53 19.10
C GLN A 329 8.75 20.45 20.06
N ASP A 330 7.95 20.08 21.06
CA ASP A 330 8.33 19.10 22.07
C ASP A 330 8.64 17.73 21.44
N ALA A 331 7.84 17.30 20.46
CA ALA A 331 8.08 16.08 19.71
C ALA A 331 9.43 16.10 18.98
N ILE A 332 9.76 17.24 18.33
CA ILE A 332 11.03 17.37 17.60
C ILE A 332 12.23 17.35 18.57
N GLU A 333 12.08 17.91 19.77
CA GLU A 333 13.13 17.95 20.78
C GLU A 333 13.35 16.61 21.48
N ASP A 334 12.36 15.73 21.51
CA ASP A 334 12.47 14.43 22.16
C ASP A 334 13.66 13.63 21.62
N LYS A 335 14.26 12.86 22.52
CA LYS A 335 15.32 11.92 22.23
C LYS A 335 14.82 10.75 21.38
N PHE A 336 13.60 10.31 21.59
CA PHE A 336 12.97 9.22 20.86
C PHE A 336 12.13 9.79 19.72
N ASN A 337 12.41 9.38 18.50
CA ASN A 337 11.78 9.96 17.31
C ASN A 337 11.13 8.94 16.37
N SER A 338 10.97 7.69 16.79
CA SER A 338 10.37 6.66 15.94
C SER A 338 8.89 6.90 15.65
N ASP A 339 8.17 7.56 16.54
CA ASP A 339 6.75 7.87 16.39
C ASP A 339 6.48 8.93 15.32
N TRP A 340 7.40 9.88 15.15
CA TRP A 340 7.26 10.95 14.18
C TRP A 340 8.25 10.91 13.01
N GLY A 341 9.42 10.27 13.15
CA GLY A 341 10.49 10.24 12.12
C GLY A 341 10.50 8.98 11.26
N GLU A 342 10.02 7.84 11.80
CA GLU A 342 10.08 6.56 11.11
C GLU A 342 9.02 6.49 9.99
N ASN A 343 9.48 6.13 8.76
CA ASN A 343 8.61 5.92 7.60
C ASN A 343 7.72 7.14 7.27
N ARG A 344 8.26 8.36 7.37
CA ARG A 344 7.54 9.59 7.05
C ARG A 344 8.00 10.20 5.73
N LEU A 345 7.05 10.81 5.02
CA LEU A 345 7.28 11.55 3.78
C LEU A 345 6.97 13.04 3.92
N PHE A 346 6.04 13.38 4.83
CA PHE A 346 5.62 14.76 5.03
C PHE A 346 5.39 15.06 6.50
N ILE A 347 6.00 16.13 6.97
CA ILE A 347 5.78 16.64 8.35
C ILE A 347 5.34 18.09 8.28
N LEU A 348 4.27 18.39 8.99
CA LEU A 348 3.87 19.73 9.37
C LEU A 348 4.35 20.00 10.80
N ALA A 349 5.33 20.88 10.95
CA ALA A 349 5.85 21.32 12.24
C ALA A 349 5.18 22.62 12.65
N GLU A 350 4.28 22.55 13.65
CA GLU A 350 3.52 23.70 14.14
C GLU A 350 4.25 24.40 15.29
N GLU A 351 4.18 25.71 15.28
CA GLU A 351 4.66 26.60 16.37
C GLU A 351 6.14 26.39 16.75
N ILE A 352 6.98 26.17 15.74
CA ILE A 352 8.43 26.09 15.97
C ILE A 352 8.98 27.48 16.21
N VAL A 353 9.17 27.82 17.48
CA VAL A 353 9.72 29.10 17.88
C VAL A 353 11.23 29.07 17.76
N SER A 354 11.81 29.95 16.93
CA SER A 354 13.25 30.09 16.80
C SER A 354 13.83 30.95 17.94
N ARG A 355 13.82 30.47 19.19
CA ARG A 355 14.56 31.12 20.25
C ARG A 355 16.06 30.98 20.03
N MET A 356 16.81 32.03 20.23
CA MET A 356 18.28 32.06 20.05
C MET A 356 19.02 30.97 20.85
N GLU A 357 18.41 30.41 21.88
CA GLU A 357 18.98 29.39 22.78
C GLU A 357 18.94 27.96 22.20
N MET A 358 18.38 27.75 21.01
CA MET A 358 18.08 26.44 20.46
C MET A 358 19.02 25.99 19.32
N TRP A 359 20.33 26.22 19.44
CA TRP A 359 21.32 25.77 18.46
C TRP A 359 21.24 24.26 18.17
N HIS A 360 20.89 23.45 19.16
CA HIS A 360 20.75 22.00 19.00
C HIS A 360 19.58 21.64 18.08
N VAL A 361 18.47 22.35 18.21
CA VAL A 361 17.28 22.15 17.37
C VAL A 361 17.56 22.59 15.93
N LYS A 362 18.23 23.72 15.70
CA LYS A 362 18.59 24.19 14.37
C LYS A 362 19.39 23.16 13.58
N ASN A 363 20.37 22.52 14.17
CA ASN A 363 21.16 21.48 13.53
C ASN A 363 20.32 20.24 13.22
N LYS A 364 19.41 19.84 14.13
CA LYS A 364 18.48 18.72 13.91
C LYS A 364 17.52 19.03 12.77
N LEU A 365 16.92 20.23 12.76
CA LEU A 365 16.02 20.70 11.72
C LEU A 365 16.74 20.78 10.35
N LYS A 366 17.95 21.35 10.32
CA LYS A 366 18.77 21.37 9.10
C LYS A 366 19.03 19.98 8.57
N ASN A 367 19.39 19.03 9.44
CA ASN A 367 19.66 17.65 9.03
C ASN A 367 18.40 16.95 8.50
N LEU A 368 17.22 17.26 9.06
CA LEU A 368 15.93 16.76 8.53
C LEU A 368 15.67 17.24 7.10
N VAL A 369 16.07 18.47 6.76
CA VAL A 369 15.89 19.04 5.42
C VAL A 369 16.96 18.55 4.43
N THR A 370 18.23 18.54 4.83
CA THR A 370 19.35 18.34 3.88
C THR A 370 20.09 17.01 4.04
N GLY A 371 19.85 16.26 5.10
CA GLY A 371 20.54 15.00 5.34
C GLY A 371 19.98 13.86 4.49
N ASP A 372 20.85 12.98 4.00
CA ASP A 372 20.49 11.80 3.22
C ASP A 372 19.87 10.70 4.10
N THR A 373 20.17 10.70 5.38
CA THR A 373 19.67 9.74 6.35
C THR A 373 19.14 10.41 7.59
N ILE A 374 18.15 9.79 8.21
CA ILE A 374 17.62 10.14 9.52
C ILE A 374 17.89 9.00 10.51
N ARG A 375 18.47 9.34 11.66
CA ARG A 375 18.67 8.37 12.73
C ARG A 375 17.34 8.16 13.46
N ILE A 376 16.83 6.95 13.41
CA ILE A 376 15.63 6.54 14.15
C ILE A 376 16.04 5.92 15.47
N ASN A 377 15.47 6.44 16.56
CA ASN A 377 15.79 6.02 17.92
C ASN A 377 14.49 5.54 18.63
N PRO A 378 14.09 4.27 18.43
CA PRO A 378 12.88 3.72 19.06
C PRO A 378 13.12 3.47 20.55
N LYS A 379 12.09 3.66 21.37
CA LYS A 379 12.17 3.37 22.81
C LYS A 379 12.36 1.87 23.06
N GLY A 380 13.46 1.50 23.71
CA GLY A 380 13.76 0.11 24.07
C GLY A 380 14.23 -0.79 22.93
N LEU A 381 14.58 -0.23 21.79
CA LEU A 381 15.19 -0.93 20.65
C LEU A 381 16.52 -0.26 20.27
N VAL A 382 17.30 -0.96 19.46
CA VAL A 382 18.56 -0.40 18.93
C VAL A 382 18.23 0.68 17.90
N ALA A 383 18.89 1.83 18.00
CA ALA A 383 18.74 2.90 17.04
C ALA A 383 19.39 2.54 15.69
N TYR A 384 18.76 2.92 14.60
CA TYR A 384 19.23 2.66 13.24
C TYR A 384 19.11 3.89 12.34
N ASN A 385 19.76 3.87 11.19
CA ASN A 385 19.65 4.91 10.19
C ASN A 385 18.66 4.48 9.10
N GLN A 386 17.75 5.37 8.76
CA GLN A 386 16.79 5.23 7.66
C GLN A 386 17.12 6.26 6.59
N LYS A 387 16.97 5.91 5.31
CA LYS A 387 17.05 6.87 4.21
C LYS A 387 16.01 7.97 4.41
N ASN A 388 16.42 9.21 4.20
CA ASN A 388 15.58 10.37 4.48
C ASN A 388 14.75 10.78 3.26
N HIS A 389 13.49 10.44 3.27
CA HIS A 389 12.49 10.85 2.26
C HIS A 389 11.55 11.95 2.78
N LEU A 390 11.84 12.48 3.95
CA LEU A 390 10.99 13.42 4.65
C LEU A 390 11.04 14.83 4.03
N ASN A 391 9.90 15.38 3.68
CA ASN A 391 9.71 16.78 3.33
C ASN A 391 8.98 17.48 4.47
N ILE A 392 9.42 18.68 4.85
CA ILE A 392 8.94 19.33 6.07
C ILE A 392 8.52 20.78 5.80
N VAL A 393 7.40 21.14 6.42
CA VAL A 393 6.87 22.51 6.46
C VAL A 393 6.92 22.99 7.89
N TYR A 394 7.42 24.19 8.09
CA TYR A 394 7.46 24.86 9.38
C TYR A 394 6.44 26.01 9.41
N LEU A 395 5.61 26.03 10.44
CA LEU A 395 4.70 27.17 10.69
C LEU A 395 5.14 27.95 11.91
N SER A 396 5.05 29.29 11.81
CA SER A 396 5.26 30.20 12.91
C SER A 396 4.16 31.26 12.95
N ASN A 397 3.79 31.67 14.13
CA ASN A 397 2.90 32.80 14.37
C ASN A 397 3.69 34.11 14.66
N GLU A 398 5.02 34.02 14.74
CA GLU A 398 5.92 35.15 14.95
C GLU A 398 6.44 35.68 13.61
N ASN A 399 6.58 37.00 13.47
CA ASN A 399 7.18 37.70 12.34
C ASN A 399 8.70 37.67 12.40
#